data_c4b43d65f7cb3f7ad31818e590040125
#
_entry.id   c4b43d65f7cb3f7ad31818e590040125
#
_cell.length_a   1.000
_cell.length_b   1.000
_cell.length_c   1.000
_cell.angle_alpha   90.00
_cell.angle_beta   90.00
_cell.angle_gamma   90.00
#
_symmetry.space_group_name_H-M   'P 1'
#
loop_
_entity.id
_entity.type
_entity.pdbx_description
1 polymer ?
#
loop_
_entity_poly.entity_id
_entity_poly.type
_entity_poly.pdbx_seq_one_letter_code
_entity_poly.pdbx_strand_id
1 'polypeptide(L)'
;TPYIKYGQENVMAVRIDNNWNYKERATDTKYQWSDRNFNANYGGIPKNVWLHVTDKLYQTLPLYSNLKTTGVYIYAEDIRVKSRKAVVHAESEIKNEYNRDKKVAYKVEVCDRDGKSIKSFEGTQTVVKPGETATLEASAEIDGLHFWSWGYGYLYTVKTSLWVDGRKVDEVATRTGFRKTRFGKGMIWLNDRVIQMKGFAQRTSNEWPGVGMSVPA
;
A
#
# COMPACT_ATOMS: atom_id res chain seq x y z
N THR A 1 -7.47 -0.70 20.84
CA THR A 1 -8.00 0.59 21.32
C THR A 1 -8.68 0.42 22.67
N PRO A 2 -8.64 1.41 23.59
CA PRO A 2 -9.21 1.27 24.94
C PRO A 2 -10.73 1.16 24.97
N TYR A 3 -11.40 1.45 23.86
CA TYR A 3 -12.87 1.46 23.77
C TYR A 3 -13.46 0.16 23.22
N ILE A 4 -12.64 -0.74 22.65
CA ILE A 4 -13.13 -2.00 22.11
C ILE A 4 -13.24 -3.05 23.22
N LYS A 5 -14.40 -3.68 23.31
CA LYS A 5 -14.68 -4.82 24.17
C LYS A 5 -14.55 -6.09 23.32
N TYR A 6 -13.47 -6.82 23.50
CA TYR A 6 -13.25 -8.06 22.75
C TYR A 6 -14.27 -9.14 23.15
N GLY A 7 -14.75 -9.90 22.17
CA GLY A 7 -15.75 -10.97 22.39
C GLY A 7 -17.16 -10.47 22.68
N GLN A 8 -17.43 -9.18 22.53
CA GLN A 8 -18.72 -8.56 22.75
C GLN A 8 -19.14 -7.69 21.57
N GLU A 9 -20.42 -7.31 21.55
CA GLU A 9 -20.93 -6.32 20.62
C GLU A 9 -20.32 -4.94 20.89
N ASN A 10 -19.89 -4.28 19.82
CA ASN A 10 -19.36 -2.92 19.84
C ASN A 10 -20.16 -2.06 18.86
N VAL A 11 -20.58 -0.89 19.31
CA VAL A 11 -21.29 0.09 18.47
C VAL A 11 -20.37 1.20 18.09
N MET A 12 -20.29 1.50 16.79
CA MET A 12 -19.53 2.60 16.23
C MET A 12 -20.49 3.63 15.63
N ALA A 13 -20.38 4.88 16.05
CA ALA A 13 -21.10 6.00 15.45
C ALA A 13 -20.15 6.84 14.59
N VAL A 14 -20.55 7.11 13.35
CA VAL A 14 -19.78 7.92 12.42
C VAL A 14 -20.53 9.23 12.16
N ARG A 15 -19.89 10.35 12.51
CA ARG A 15 -20.38 11.69 12.14
C ARG A 15 -19.69 12.13 10.86
N ILE A 16 -20.50 12.51 9.88
CA ILE A 16 -20.02 13.05 8.60
C ILE A 16 -20.40 14.53 8.54
N ASP A 17 -19.43 15.37 8.21
CA ASP A 17 -19.61 16.79 8.01
C ASP A 17 -18.90 17.22 6.73
N ASN A 18 -19.65 17.75 5.78
CA ASN A 18 -19.16 18.23 4.49
C ASN A 18 -19.41 19.73 4.28
N ASN A 19 -19.43 20.50 5.35
CA ASN A 19 -19.56 21.95 5.29
C ASN A 19 -18.39 22.60 4.51
N TRP A 20 -18.69 23.72 3.84
CA TRP A 20 -17.71 24.48 3.07
C TRP A 20 -16.53 25.01 3.89
N ASN A 21 -16.69 25.16 5.19
CA ASN A 21 -15.68 25.66 6.12
C ASN A 21 -14.91 24.55 6.84
N TYR A 22 -15.10 23.31 6.43
CA TYR A 22 -14.41 22.20 7.04
C TYR A 22 -12.88 22.30 6.90
N LYS A 23 -12.19 22.12 8.00
CA LYS A 23 -10.74 21.96 8.04
C LYS A 23 -10.39 20.54 8.47
N GLU A 24 -9.47 19.92 7.78
CA GLU A 24 -8.93 18.64 8.21
C GLU A 24 -8.15 18.82 9.50
N ARG A 25 -8.54 18.10 10.57
CA ARG A 25 -7.90 18.22 11.88
C ARG A 25 -6.46 17.77 11.92
N ALA A 26 -6.10 16.77 11.10
CA ALA A 26 -4.74 16.23 11.09
C ALA A 26 -3.71 17.21 10.53
N THR A 27 -4.09 18.00 9.57
CA THR A 27 -3.20 18.93 8.85
C THR A 27 -3.51 20.40 9.14
N ASP A 28 -4.62 20.70 9.79
CA ASP A 28 -5.21 22.05 9.98
C ASP A 28 -5.37 22.84 8.67
N THR A 29 -5.40 22.15 7.55
CA THR A 29 -5.56 22.74 6.23
C THR A 29 -7.00 22.82 5.81
N LYS A 30 -7.39 23.95 5.24
CA LYS A 30 -8.66 24.08 4.52
C LYS A 30 -8.65 23.12 3.34
N TYR A 31 -9.72 22.35 3.19
CA TYR A 31 -9.85 21.46 2.05
C TYR A 31 -9.91 22.29 0.75
N GLN A 32 -8.91 22.18 -0.11
CA GLN A 32 -8.73 23.04 -1.28
C GLN A 32 -9.86 22.94 -2.32
N TRP A 33 -10.64 21.87 -2.28
CA TRP A 33 -11.76 21.61 -3.20
C TRP A 33 -13.12 21.99 -2.62
N SER A 34 -13.15 22.67 -1.50
CA SER A 34 -14.38 23.14 -0.85
C SER A 34 -14.91 24.46 -1.40
N ASP A 35 -14.50 24.85 -2.59
CA ASP A 35 -15.06 26.02 -3.28
C ASP A 35 -16.40 25.67 -3.90
N ARG A 36 -17.45 26.27 -3.36
CA ARG A 36 -18.82 26.06 -3.81
C ARG A 36 -19.09 26.46 -5.27
N ASN A 37 -18.20 27.24 -5.86
CA ASN A 37 -18.35 27.70 -7.25
C ASN A 37 -17.68 26.74 -8.24
N PHE A 38 -16.84 25.83 -7.76
CA PHE A 38 -16.01 24.99 -8.63
C PHE A 38 -16.40 23.51 -8.59
N ASN A 39 -16.64 22.95 -7.41
CA ASN A 39 -16.99 21.56 -7.24
C ASN A 39 -18.14 21.38 -6.24
N ALA A 40 -18.97 20.37 -6.46
CA ALA A 40 -19.89 19.94 -5.44
C ALA A 40 -19.09 19.40 -4.23
N ASN A 41 -19.52 19.79 -3.03
CA ASN A 41 -18.93 19.28 -1.80
C ASN A 41 -19.63 17.98 -1.43
N TYR A 42 -19.08 16.88 -1.91
CA TYR A 42 -19.64 15.55 -1.67
C TYR A 42 -19.37 15.09 -0.25
N GLY A 43 -20.38 14.52 0.38
CA GLY A 43 -20.28 13.92 1.71
C GLY A 43 -20.66 12.45 1.71
N GLY A 44 -20.52 11.81 2.86
CA GLY A 44 -20.85 10.42 3.03
C GLY A 44 -19.63 9.49 3.07
N ILE A 45 -19.88 8.22 2.85
CA ILE A 45 -18.87 7.15 2.79
C ILE A 45 -18.94 6.55 1.38
N PRO A 46 -18.30 7.17 0.37
CA PRO A 46 -18.45 6.76 -1.02
C PRO A 46 -17.66 5.50 -1.39
N LYS A 47 -16.81 5.00 -0.48
CA LYS A 47 -15.97 3.82 -0.70
C LYS A 47 -16.04 2.85 0.48
N ASN A 48 -15.46 1.68 0.30
CA ASN A 48 -15.42 0.62 1.30
C ASN A 48 -14.79 1.09 2.61
N VAL A 49 -15.33 0.60 3.72
CA VAL A 49 -14.75 0.73 5.05
C VAL A 49 -14.15 -0.61 5.44
N TRP A 50 -12.92 -0.59 5.91
CA TRP A 50 -12.19 -1.78 6.31
C TRP A 50 -11.92 -1.76 7.81
N LEU A 51 -12.20 -2.88 8.48
CA LEU A 51 -11.77 -3.13 9.84
C LEU A 51 -10.50 -3.98 9.79
N HIS A 52 -9.38 -3.43 10.27
CA HIS A 52 -8.13 -4.16 10.39
C HIS A 52 -8.03 -4.78 11.79
N VAL A 53 -7.93 -6.11 11.83
CA VAL A 53 -7.72 -6.89 13.06
C VAL A 53 -6.36 -7.56 12.94
N THR A 54 -5.45 -7.22 13.84
CA THR A 54 -4.05 -7.68 13.79
C THR A 54 -3.62 -8.26 15.14
N ASP A 55 -2.49 -8.94 15.16
CA ASP A 55 -1.73 -9.20 16.38
C ASP A 55 -1.21 -7.87 16.97
N LYS A 56 -0.67 -7.88 18.19
CA LYS A 56 0.03 -6.74 18.79
C LYS A 56 1.40 -6.46 18.16
N LEU A 57 1.90 -7.36 17.35
CA LEU A 57 3.04 -7.17 16.47
C LEU A 57 2.53 -7.24 15.03
N TYR A 58 2.50 -6.14 14.32
CA TYR A 58 1.83 -6.02 13.04
C TYR A 58 2.57 -5.06 12.09
N GLN A 59 2.32 -5.21 10.80
CA GLN A 59 2.71 -4.28 9.76
C GLN A 59 1.72 -3.10 9.76
N THR A 60 2.24 -1.87 9.76
CA THR A 60 1.40 -0.68 9.81
C THR A 60 0.63 -0.46 8.52
N LEU A 61 -0.40 0.37 8.55
CA LEU A 61 -1.16 0.71 7.35
C LEU A 61 -0.38 1.68 6.46
N PRO A 62 -0.48 1.55 5.13
CA PRO A 62 0.26 2.41 4.22
C PRO A 62 -0.27 3.84 4.22
N LEU A 63 0.66 4.80 4.18
CA LEU A 63 0.55 6.21 3.78
C LEU A 63 -0.81 6.90 4.00
N TYR A 64 -1.33 6.86 5.22
CA TYR A 64 -2.40 7.77 5.60
C TYR A 64 -1.81 8.92 6.42
N SER A 65 -1.98 10.15 5.96
CA SER A 65 -1.41 11.34 6.59
C SER A 65 -1.78 11.50 8.07
N ASN A 66 -2.98 11.08 8.44
CA ASN A 66 -3.49 11.10 9.81
C ASN A 66 -2.92 10.00 10.72
N LEU A 67 -2.43 8.90 10.15
CA LEU A 67 -1.81 7.80 10.91
C LEU A 67 -0.30 7.97 11.05
N LYS A 68 0.32 8.73 10.15
CA LYS A 68 1.78 8.94 10.08
C LYS A 68 2.56 7.63 9.99
N THR A 69 2.00 6.65 9.26
CA THR A 69 2.60 5.34 9.04
C THR A 69 2.99 5.14 7.58
N THR A 70 4.00 4.34 7.31
CA THR A 70 4.48 4.06 5.95
C THR A 70 3.98 2.74 5.40
N GLY A 71 3.68 1.77 6.27
CA GLY A 71 3.15 0.48 5.87
C GLY A 71 4.16 -0.39 5.10
N VAL A 72 3.64 -1.11 4.12
CA VAL A 72 4.42 -1.98 3.25
C VAL A 72 4.72 -1.27 1.94
N TYR A 73 5.99 -1.27 1.52
CA TYR A 73 6.46 -0.71 0.26
C TYR A 73 7.20 -1.77 -0.54
N ILE A 74 6.75 -2.02 -1.77
CA ILE A 74 7.32 -3.02 -2.69
C ILE A 74 7.77 -2.30 -3.94
N TYR A 75 9.04 -2.47 -4.30
CA TYR A 75 9.61 -1.88 -5.51
C TYR A 75 10.68 -2.76 -6.14
N ALA A 76 11.13 -2.41 -7.34
CA ALA A 76 12.20 -3.12 -8.02
C ALA A 76 13.29 -2.15 -8.50
N GLU A 77 14.53 -2.57 -8.33
CA GLU A 77 15.72 -1.89 -8.83
C GLU A 77 16.48 -2.79 -9.80
N ASP A 78 17.53 -2.24 -10.43
CA ASP A 78 18.38 -2.93 -11.39
C ASP A 78 17.61 -3.68 -12.48
N ILE A 79 16.51 -3.07 -12.93
CA ILE A 79 15.62 -3.68 -13.90
C ILE A 79 16.33 -3.82 -15.25
N ARG A 80 16.55 -5.08 -15.64
CA ARG A 80 17.15 -5.50 -16.92
C ARG A 80 16.05 -6.09 -17.81
N VAL A 81 15.43 -5.24 -18.60
CA VAL A 81 14.22 -5.57 -19.37
C VAL A 81 14.45 -6.76 -20.34
N LYS A 82 15.57 -6.76 -21.07
CA LYS A 82 15.88 -7.82 -22.07
C LYS A 82 16.05 -9.19 -21.44
N SER A 83 16.75 -9.27 -20.29
CA SER A 83 16.99 -10.51 -19.57
C SER A 83 15.86 -10.86 -18.59
N ARG A 84 14.85 -10.00 -18.45
CA ARG A 84 13.71 -10.20 -17.57
C ARG A 84 14.11 -10.40 -16.09
N LYS A 85 15.09 -9.63 -15.62
CA LYS A 85 15.63 -9.69 -14.26
C LYS A 85 15.48 -8.35 -13.54
N ALA A 86 15.29 -8.41 -12.25
CA ALA A 86 15.36 -7.25 -11.37
C ALA A 86 15.65 -7.68 -9.93
N VAL A 87 16.15 -6.76 -9.12
CA VAL A 87 16.18 -6.93 -7.66
C VAL A 87 14.86 -6.40 -7.12
N VAL A 88 14.08 -7.27 -6.49
CA VAL A 88 12.83 -6.91 -5.84
C VAL A 88 13.11 -6.66 -4.37
N HIS A 89 12.68 -5.50 -3.89
CA HIS A 89 12.77 -5.05 -2.52
C HIS A 89 11.39 -5.04 -1.87
N ALA A 90 11.35 -5.42 -0.61
CA ALA A 90 10.18 -5.32 0.25
C ALA A 90 10.59 -4.66 1.57
N GLU A 91 9.93 -3.56 1.90
CA GLU A 91 10.10 -2.83 3.15
C GLU A 91 8.76 -2.86 3.89
N SER A 92 8.80 -3.11 5.19
CA SER A 92 7.60 -3.08 6.03
C SER A 92 7.89 -2.34 7.33
N GLU A 93 7.14 -1.26 7.54
CA GLU A 93 7.09 -0.63 8.84
C GLU A 93 6.22 -1.48 9.77
N ILE A 94 6.79 -1.90 10.91
CA ILE A 94 6.14 -2.74 11.89
C ILE A 94 6.03 -2.04 13.24
N LYS A 95 5.00 -2.39 14.01
CA LYS A 95 4.78 -1.89 15.38
C LYS A 95 4.71 -3.04 16.37
N ASN A 96 5.46 -2.92 17.47
CA ASN A 96 5.36 -3.84 18.61
C ASN A 96 4.57 -3.18 19.75
N GLU A 97 3.33 -3.61 19.97
CA GLU A 97 2.48 -3.17 21.09
C GLU A 97 2.48 -4.17 22.26
N TYR A 98 3.37 -5.17 22.22
CA TYR A 98 3.62 -6.01 23.39
C TYR A 98 4.47 -5.24 24.42
N ASN A 99 4.39 -5.67 25.67
CA ASN A 99 5.20 -5.15 26.79
C ASN A 99 6.58 -5.84 26.93
N ARG A 100 7.03 -6.54 25.88
CA ARG A 100 8.30 -7.28 25.84
C ARG A 100 8.90 -7.24 24.44
N ASP A 101 10.19 -7.47 24.36
CA ASP A 101 10.91 -7.60 23.10
C ASP A 101 10.33 -8.73 22.24
N LYS A 102 10.33 -8.52 20.93
CA LYS A 102 9.95 -9.52 19.93
C LYS A 102 11.09 -9.69 18.93
N LYS A 103 11.57 -10.94 18.82
CA LYS A 103 12.52 -11.32 17.78
C LYS A 103 11.75 -11.74 16.55
N VAL A 104 11.82 -10.92 15.50
CA VAL A 104 10.96 -11.01 14.32
C VAL A 104 11.78 -11.51 13.13
N ALA A 105 11.34 -12.57 12.47
CA ALA A 105 11.80 -12.93 11.14
C ALA A 105 10.82 -12.35 10.10
N TYR A 106 11.38 -11.70 9.08
CA TYR A 106 10.63 -11.07 8.00
C TYR A 106 10.77 -11.89 6.73
N LYS A 107 9.64 -12.42 6.23
CA LYS A 107 9.63 -13.28 5.04
C LYS A 107 8.79 -12.65 3.94
N VAL A 108 9.29 -12.81 2.72
CA VAL A 108 8.67 -12.30 1.51
C VAL A 108 8.45 -13.43 0.52
N GLU A 109 7.25 -13.52 -0.03
CA GLU A 109 6.89 -14.45 -1.10
C GLU A 109 6.33 -13.65 -2.27
N VAL A 110 6.92 -13.81 -3.45
CA VAL A 110 6.43 -13.23 -4.70
C VAL A 110 5.65 -14.28 -5.47
N CYS A 111 4.36 -14.02 -5.70
CA CYS A 111 3.50 -14.88 -6.49
C CYS A 111 3.17 -14.22 -7.83
N ASP A 112 3.11 -15.02 -8.88
CA ASP A 112 2.64 -14.57 -10.19
C ASP A 112 1.12 -14.27 -10.19
N ARG A 113 0.58 -13.88 -11.33
CA ARG A 113 -0.83 -13.54 -11.46
C ARG A 113 -1.79 -14.72 -11.22
N ASP A 114 -1.28 -15.95 -11.35
CA ASP A 114 -2.04 -17.18 -11.16
C ASP A 114 -1.91 -17.71 -9.71
N GLY A 115 -1.19 -16.97 -8.86
CA GLY A 115 -0.99 -17.28 -7.45
C GLY A 115 0.16 -18.25 -7.18
N LYS A 116 0.91 -18.66 -8.21
CA LYS A 116 2.06 -19.55 -8.04
C LYS A 116 3.24 -18.77 -7.47
N SER A 117 3.86 -19.29 -6.40
CA SER A 117 5.10 -18.75 -5.85
C SER A 117 6.25 -18.88 -6.84
N ILE A 118 6.88 -17.77 -7.17
CA ILE A 118 8.04 -17.71 -8.08
C ILE A 118 9.35 -17.45 -7.34
N LYS A 119 9.28 -16.83 -6.17
CA LYS A 119 10.44 -16.56 -5.33
C LYS A 119 10.03 -16.35 -3.88
N SER A 120 10.81 -16.91 -2.95
CA SER A 120 10.76 -16.58 -1.52
C SER A 120 12.13 -16.15 -1.05
N PHE A 121 12.16 -15.15 -0.16
CA PHE A 121 13.38 -14.64 0.47
C PHE A 121 13.06 -14.03 1.83
N GLU A 122 14.09 -13.78 2.62
CA GLU A 122 13.95 -13.33 4.00
C GLU A 122 14.88 -12.14 4.27
N GLY A 123 14.45 -11.25 5.16
CA GLY A 123 15.29 -10.19 5.71
C GLY A 123 16.08 -10.66 6.94
N THR A 124 16.90 -9.77 7.45
CA THR A 124 17.63 -10.00 8.70
C THR A 124 16.66 -10.07 9.87
N GLN A 125 16.82 -11.08 10.70
CA GLN A 125 16.03 -11.22 11.93
C GLN A 125 16.34 -10.06 12.88
N THR A 126 15.31 -9.35 13.34
CA THR A 126 15.43 -8.10 14.10
C THR A 126 14.70 -8.22 15.44
N VAL A 127 15.28 -7.63 16.49
CA VAL A 127 14.60 -7.47 17.79
C VAL A 127 13.93 -6.12 17.84
N VAL A 128 12.62 -6.12 18.11
CA VAL A 128 11.78 -4.91 18.20
C VAL A 128 11.31 -4.78 19.65
N LYS A 129 11.65 -3.66 20.27
CA LYS A 129 11.38 -3.38 21.69
C LYS A 129 9.89 -3.03 21.91
N PRO A 130 9.43 -3.06 23.17
CA PRO A 130 8.09 -2.60 23.53
C PRO A 130 7.81 -1.16 23.05
N GLY A 131 6.70 -0.99 22.35
CA GLY A 131 6.28 0.31 21.83
C GLY A 131 7.09 0.84 20.65
N GLU A 132 8.11 0.10 20.19
CA GLU A 132 8.95 0.49 19.06
C GLU A 132 8.22 0.33 17.73
N THR A 133 8.53 1.24 16.80
CA THR A 133 8.23 1.12 15.38
C THR A 133 9.55 0.95 14.65
N ALA A 134 9.68 -0.08 13.82
CA ALA A 134 10.89 -0.40 13.07
C ALA A 134 10.56 -0.72 11.62
N THR A 135 11.48 -0.46 10.71
CA THR A 135 11.37 -0.90 9.31
C THR A 135 12.18 -2.18 9.12
N LEU A 136 11.53 -3.21 8.59
CA LEU A 136 12.18 -4.44 8.17
C LEU A 136 12.33 -4.45 6.65
N GLU A 137 13.45 -4.97 6.17
CA GLU A 137 13.79 -4.96 4.75
C GLU A 137 14.21 -6.36 4.31
N ALA A 138 13.87 -6.69 3.07
CA ALA A 138 14.35 -7.89 2.39
C ALA A 138 14.45 -7.61 0.90
N SER A 139 15.43 -8.22 0.23
CA SER A 139 15.57 -8.10 -1.22
C SER A 139 16.13 -9.38 -1.84
N ALA A 140 15.76 -9.62 -3.11
CA ALA A 140 16.33 -10.70 -3.89
C ALA A 140 16.29 -10.39 -5.38
N GLU A 141 17.29 -10.88 -6.13
CA GLU A 141 17.22 -10.92 -7.59
C GLU A 141 16.22 -11.99 -8.03
N ILE A 142 15.34 -11.63 -8.95
CA ILE A 142 14.33 -12.51 -9.53
C ILE A 142 14.49 -12.53 -11.05
N ASP A 143 14.53 -13.75 -11.60
CA ASP A 143 14.58 -14.01 -13.01
C ASP A 143 13.19 -14.26 -13.60
N GLY A 144 13.06 -14.10 -14.93
CA GLY A 144 11.84 -14.45 -15.65
C GLY A 144 10.67 -13.50 -15.39
N LEU A 145 10.92 -12.32 -14.84
CA LEU A 145 9.87 -11.34 -14.55
C LEU A 145 9.16 -10.84 -15.80
N HIS A 146 7.86 -10.62 -15.67
CA HIS A 146 7.02 -9.90 -16.60
C HIS A 146 6.88 -8.46 -16.11
N PHE A 147 7.41 -7.50 -16.88
CA PHE A 147 7.32 -6.10 -16.48
C PHE A 147 6.01 -5.49 -16.93
N TRP A 148 5.37 -4.78 -16.01
CA TRP A 148 4.16 -4.05 -16.30
C TRP A 148 4.42 -3.01 -17.39
N SER A 149 3.55 -2.97 -18.39
CA SER A 149 3.63 -2.01 -19.48
C SER A 149 2.22 -1.58 -19.89
N TRP A 150 2.13 -0.49 -20.60
CA TRP A 150 0.88 -0.06 -21.19
C TRP A 150 0.39 -1.13 -22.19
N GLY A 151 -0.88 -1.55 -22.05
CA GLY A 151 -1.45 -2.66 -22.81
C GLY A 151 -1.05 -4.06 -22.31
N TYR A 152 -0.15 -4.13 -21.33
CA TYR A 152 0.25 -5.37 -20.67
C TYR A 152 0.36 -5.16 -19.15
N GLY A 153 -0.80 -5.17 -18.51
CA GLY A 153 -0.95 -4.90 -17.08
C GLY A 153 -0.61 -6.10 -16.20
N TYR A 154 0.61 -6.67 -16.30
CA TYR A 154 1.00 -7.80 -15.49
C TYR A 154 1.25 -7.39 -14.04
N LEU A 155 0.56 -8.03 -13.10
CA LEU A 155 0.70 -7.79 -11.67
C LEU A 155 1.10 -9.06 -10.94
N TYR A 156 1.90 -8.87 -9.91
CA TYR A 156 2.29 -9.87 -8.92
C TYR A 156 1.53 -9.63 -7.63
N THR A 157 1.40 -10.67 -6.82
CA THR A 157 1.04 -10.56 -5.40
C THR A 157 2.28 -10.82 -4.57
N VAL A 158 2.75 -9.79 -3.85
CA VAL A 158 3.87 -9.90 -2.93
C VAL A 158 3.32 -10.00 -1.52
N LYS A 159 3.56 -11.13 -0.86
CA LYS A 159 3.15 -11.37 0.52
C LYS A 159 4.34 -11.10 1.43
N THR A 160 4.18 -10.18 2.35
CA THR A 160 5.13 -9.89 3.42
C THR A 160 4.58 -10.44 4.72
N SER A 161 5.37 -11.20 5.47
CA SER A 161 4.90 -11.86 6.68
C SER A 161 5.89 -11.72 7.84
N LEU A 162 5.34 -11.56 9.05
CA LEU A 162 6.07 -11.48 10.29
C LEU A 162 5.97 -12.82 11.03
N TRP A 163 7.12 -13.33 11.48
CA TRP A 163 7.22 -14.59 12.18
C TRP A 163 7.93 -14.42 13.51
N VAL A 164 7.35 -14.99 14.57
CA VAL A 164 7.92 -15.02 15.93
C VAL A 164 7.86 -16.46 16.43
N ASP A 165 8.97 -16.98 16.89
CA ASP A 165 9.11 -18.34 17.41
C ASP A 165 8.53 -19.41 16.46
N GLY A 166 8.78 -19.26 15.15
CA GLY A 166 8.31 -20.17 14.11
C GLY A 166 6.82 -20.03 13.74
N ARG A 167 6.09 -19.12 14.37
CA ARG A 167 4.67 -18.86 14.09
C ARG A 167 4.50 -17.56 13.31
N LYS A 168 3.70 -17.61 12.24
CA LYS A 168 3.28 -16.40 11.50
C LYS A 168 2.28 -15.61 12.36
N VAL A 169 2.59 -14.33 12.63
CA VAL A 169 1.78 -13.43 13.45
C VAL A 169 1.06 -12.37 12.62
N ASP A 170 1.60 -12.02 11.45
CA ASP A 170 0.97 -11.06 10.54
C ASP A 170 1.35 -11.34 9.09
N GLU A 171 0.48 -10.96 8.16
CA GLU A 171 0.74 -11.04 6.72
C GLU A 171 -0.01 -9.96 5.97
N VAL A 172 0.70 -9.29 5.06
CA VAL A 172 0.13 -8.32 4.13
C VAL A 172 0.38 -8.77 2.70
N ALA A 173 -0.65 -8.78 1.87
CA ALA A 173 -0.57 -9.08 0.46
C ALA A 173 -0.68 -7.78 -0.35
N THR A 174 0.39 -7.43 -1.05
CA THR A 174 0.46 -6.24 -1.90
C THR A 174 0.43 -6.63 -3.37
N ARG A 175 -0.57 -6.13 -4.09
CA ARG A 175 -0.67 -6.33 -5.54
C ARG A 175 0.07 -5.23 -6.27
N THR A 176 1.12 -5.57 -7.01
CA THR A 176 2.00 -4.60 -7.66
C THR A 176 2.56 -5.09 -8.99
N GLY A 177 2.97 -4.15 -9.85
CA GLY A 177 3.66 -4.45 -11.09
C GLY A 177 5.03 -3.76 -11.14
N PHE A 178 6.04 -4.48 -11.59
CA PHE A 178 7.38 -3.93 -11.72
C PHE A 178 7.57 -3.30 -13.08
N ARG A 179 8.13 -2.08 -13.11
CA ARG A 179 8.42 -1.35 -14.34
C ARG A 179 9.62 -0.42 -14.17
N LYS A 180 10.29 -0.14 -15.26
CA LYS A 180 11.37 0.84 -15.34
C LYS A 180 10.87 2.09 -16.06
N THR A 181 10.95 3.24 -15.40
CA THR A 181 10.56 4.52 -15.97
C THR A 181 11.78 5.44 -16.03
N ARG A 182 11.95 6.16 -17.11
CA ARG A 182 13.01 7.16 -17.27
C ARG A 182 12.46 8.38 -18.02
N PHE A 183 12.85 9.55 -17.55
CA PHE A 183 12.57 10.83 -18.17
C PHE A 183 13.89 11.44 -18.67
N GLY A 184 13.94 11.92 -19.87
CA GLY A 184 15.15 12.57 -20.40
C GLY A 184 15.03 12.90 -21.89
N LYS A 185 15.81 13.88 -22.33
CA LYS A 185 15.83 14.35 -23.71
C LYS A 185 14.45 14.66 -24.30
N GLY A 186 13.56 15.23 -23.49
CA GLY A 186 12.17 15.51 -23.88
C GLY A 186 11.28 14.29 -24.07
N MET A 187 11.71 13.10 -23.69
CA MET A 187 10.98 11.84 -23.88
C MET A 187 10.72 11.12 -22.57
N ILE A 188 9.68 10.28 -22.58
CA ILE A 188 9.34 9.36 -21.51
C ILE A 188 9.62 7.93 -21.99
N TRP A 189 10.30 7.17 -21.15
CA TRP A 189 10.69 5.79 -21.43
C TRP A 189 9.99 4.87 -20.44
N LEU A 190 9.39 3.81 -20.95
CA LEU A 190 8.82 2.72 -20.17
C LEU A 190 9.45 1.41 -20.64
N ASN A 191 10.12 0.70 -19.74
CA ASN A 191 10.83 -0.56 -20.04
C ASN A 191 11.73 -0.42 -21.27
N ASP A 192 12.56 0.63 -21.28
CA ASP A 192 13.52 0.97 -22.34
C ASP A 192 12.91 1.33 -23.72
N ARG A 193 11.59 1.53 -23.80
CA ARG A 193 10.89 2.00 -25.00
C ARG A 193 10.37 3.41 -24.79
N VAL A 194 10.54 4.27 -25.80
CA VAL A 194 9.91 5.59 -25.81
C VAL A 194 8.40 5.43 -25.93
N ILE A 195 7.67 6.13 -25.08
CA ILE A 195 6.20 6.17 -25.10
C ILE A 195 5.73 7.60 -25.34
N GLN A 196 4.59 7.75 -26.01
CA GLN A 196 3.85 8.98 -26.09
C GLN A 196 2.70 8.93 -25.10
N MET A 197 2.67 9.88 -24.19
CA MET A 197 1.53 10.00 -23.26
C MET A 197 0.33 10.52 -24.04
N LYS A 198 -0.76 9.76 -23.96
CA LYS A 198 -2.08 10.17 -24.48
C LYS A 198 -3.02 10.24 -23.29
N GLY A 199 -3.71 11.33 -23.15
CA GLY A 199 -4.61 11.52 -22.02
C GLY A 199 -5.58 12.66 -22.27
N PHE A 200 -6.55 12.77 -21.40
CA PHE A 200 -7.52 13.85 -21.34
C PHE A 200 -7.76 14.23 -19.89
N ALA A 201 -8.17 15.46 -19.67
CA ALA A 201 -8.56 15.89 -18.34
C ALA A 201 -9.93 15.31 -17.99
N GLN A 202 -10.01 14.69 -16.83
CA GLN A 202 -11.27 14.18 -16.30
C GLN A 202 -11.43 14.63 -14.85
N ARG A 203 -12.64 15.02 -14.47
CA ARG A 203 -12.99 15.27 -13.07
C ARG A 203 -13.29 13.97 -12.35
N THR A 204 -13.27 14.03 -11.03
CA THR A 204 -13.46 12.86 -10.16
C THR A 204 -14.89 12.32 -10.15
N SER A 205 -15.84 13.02 -10.72
CA SER A 205 -17.24 12.58 -10.81
C SER A 205 -17.53 11.86 -12.12
N ASN A 206 -18.25 10.77 -12.05
CA ASN A 206 -18.81 10.04 -13.17
C ASN A 206 -20.33 10.13 -13.10
N GLU A 207 -21.01 10.04 -14.26
CA GLU A 207 -22.47 10.06 -14.34
C GLU A 207 -23.09 8.98 -13.44
N TRP A 208 -22.47 7.82 -13.42
CA TRP A 208 -22.81 6.73 -12.54
C TRP A 208 -21.53 5.95 -12.24
N PRO A 209 -21.11 5.78 -11.02
CA PRO A 209 -21.69 5.94 -9.69
C PRO A 209 -21.38 7.25 -8.96
N GLY A 210 -21.10 8.35 -9.63
CA GLY A 210 -20.81 9.62 -8.99
C GLY A 210 -19.35 9.81 -8.62
N VAL A 211 -19.05 10.32 -7.43
CA VAL A 211 -17.68 10.62 -6.98
C VAL A 211 -16.90 9.34 -6.66
N GLY A 212 -15.83 9.18 -7.38
CA GLY A 212 -14.96 8.02 -7.24
C GLY A 212 -15.65 6.72 -7.64
N MET A 213 -15.04 5.97 -8.52
CA MET A 213 -15.56 4.66 -8.88
C MET A 213 -15.33 3.66 -7.75
N SER A 214 -16.34 2.84 -7.47
CA SER A 214 -16.15 1.62 -6.72
C SER A 214 -15.33 0.63 -7.54
N VAL A 215 -14.65 -0.29 -6.88
CA VAL A 215 -13.84 -1.32 -7.57
C VAL A 215 -14.66 -2.12 -8.60
N PRO A 216 -15.94 -2.48 -8.37
CA PRO A 216 -16.75 -3.16 -9.39
C PRO A 216 -17.09 -2.29 -10.60
N ALA A 217 -17.14 -0.99 -10.46
CA ALA A 217 -17.42 -0.07 -11.57
C ALA A 217 -16.20 0.20 -12.42
#